data_575e7ab854304bbb2e8af39f0e1179b4
#
_entry.id   575e7ab854304bbb2e8af39f0e1179b4
#
_cell.length_a   1.000
_cell.length_b   1.000
_cell.length_c   1.000
_cell.angle_alpha   90.00
_cell.angle_beta   90.00
_cell.angle_gamma   90.00
#
_symmetry.space_group_name_H-M   'P 1'
#
loop_
_entity.id
_entity.type
_entity.pdbx_description
1 polymer ?
#
loop_
_entity_poly.entity_id
_entity_poly.type
_entity_poly.pdbx_seq_one_letter_code
_entity_poly.pdbx_strand_id
1 'polypeptide(L)' 'MLVKVETYFDGKFWCARGIGEDIFTQGNTLDELYQNIKEAVSLHFSEANEPITILTLSEMRLEDAKAPAS' A
#
# COMPACT_ATOMS: atom_id res chain seq x y z
N MET A 1 -2.49 -17.42 -1.82
CA MET A 1 -2.97 -16.54 -0.76
C MET A 1 -3.02 -15.12 -1.30
N LEU A 2 -4.06 -14.39 -1.01
CA LEU A 2 -4.22 -13.02 -1.46
C LEU A 2 -4.14 -12.09 -0.25
N VAL A 3 -3.24 -11.13 -0.31
CA VAL A 3 -3.06 -10.14 0.74
C VAL A 3 -3.41 -8.78 0.15
N LYS A 4 -4.31 -8.06 0.80
CA LYS A 4 -4.75 -6.76 0.31
C LYS A 4 -4.13 -5.67 1.14
N VAL A 5 -3.59 -4.66 0.48
CA VAL A 5 -3.05 -3.49 1.17
C VAL A 5 -3.56 -2.24 0.49
N GLU A 6 -3.84 -1.23 1.29
CA GLU A 6 -4.29 0.05 0.80
C GLU A 6 -3.11 1.00 0.80
N THR A 7 -2.87 1.69 -0.32
CA THR A 7 -1.76 2.63 -0.41
C THR A 7 -2.29 4.04 -0.51
N TYR A 8 -1.60 4.97 0.14
CA TYR A 8 -2.03 6.37 0.16
C TYR A 8 -0.82 7.25 0.48
N PHE A 9 -0.95 8.53 0.16
CA PHE A 9 0.08 9.50 0.49
C PHE A 9 -0.43 10.34 1.65
N ASP A 10 0.33 10.40 2.75
CA ASP A 10 -0.13 11.08 3.95
C ASP A 10 0.32 12.54 4.02
N GLY A 11 0.88 13.07 2.94
CA GLY A 11 1.39 14.43 2.90
C GLY A 11 2.90 14.48 3.02
N LYS A 12 3.52 13.38 3.43
CA LYS A 12 4.95 13.31 3.59
C LYS A 12 5.51 12.02 3.04
N PHE A 13 4.85 10.90 3.32
CA PHE A 13 5.31 9.60 2.87
C PHE A 13 4.22 8.88 2.11
N TRP A 14 4.65 7.97 1.25
CA TRP A 14 3.75 7.00 0.66
C TRP A 14 3.59 5.87 1.68
N CYS A 15 2.36 5.53 2.00
CA CYS A 15 2.06 4.58 3.06
C CYS A 15 1.26 3.42 2.53
N ALA A 16 1.35 2.29 3.22
CA ALA A 16 0.55 1.12 2.91
C ALA A 16 0.12 0.48 4.20
N ARG A 17 -1.14 0.09 4.27
CA ARG A 17 -1.65 -0.63 5.43
C ARG A 17 -2.45 -1.82 4.97
N GLY A 18 -2.37 -2.91 5.73
CA GLY A 18 -3.09 -4.12 5.40
C GLY A 18 -4.58 -3.94 5.61
N ILE A 19 -5.36 -4.63 4.79
CA ILE A 19 -6.79 -4.71 4.95
C ILE A 19 -7.06 -6.08 5.53
N GLY A 20 -7.46 -6.11 6.80
CA GLY A 20 -7.66 -7.38 7.48
C GLY A 20 -6.39 -7.97 8.06
N GLU A 21 -5.25 -7.31 7.90
CA GLU A 21 -3.98 -7.76 8.43
C GLU A 21 -3.28 -6.60 9.10
N ASP A 22 -2.54 -6.89 10.15
CA ASP A 22 -1.85 -5.85 10.90
C ASP A 22 -0.48 -5.59 10.26
N ILE A 23 -0.51 -4.95 9.10
CA ILE A 23 0.68 -4.64 8.33
C ILE A 23 0.68 -3.15 8.05
N PHE A 24 1.81 -2.50 8.28
CA PHE A 24 1.98 -1.10 7.92
C PHE A 24 3.41 -0.89 7.46
N THR A 25 3.57 -0.13 6.38
CA THR A 25 4.90 0.27 5.93
C THR A 25 4.79 1.59 5.18
N GLN A 26 5.92 2.21 4.90
CA GLN A 26 5.92 3.48 4.19
C GLN A 26 7.20 3.60 3.39
N GLY A 27 7.25 4.59 2.52
CA GLY A 27 8.42 4.86 1.71
C GLY A 27 8.38 6.28 1.20
N ASN A 28 9.53 6.78 0.75
CA ASN A 28 9.63 8.13 0.23
C ASN A 28 9.10 8.24 -1.19
N THR A 29 9.10 7.14 -1.91
CA THR A 29 8.59 7.08 -3.28
C THR A 29 7.70 5.86 -3.40
N LEU A 30 6.92 5.79 -4.47
CA LEU A 30 6.10 4.62 -4.71
C LEU A 30 6.94 3.37 -4.95
N ASP A 31 8.07 3.51 -5.64
CA ASP A 31 8.94 2.35 -5.85
C ASP A 31 9.46 1.81 -4.53
N GLU A 32 9.86 2.71 -3.65
CA GLU A 32 10.35 2.31 -2.35
C GLU A 32 9.22 1.68 -1.54
N LEU A 33 8.03 2.27 -1.62
CA LEU A 33 6.88 1.70 -0.91
C LEU A 33 6.60 0.28 -1.36
N TYR A 34 6.62 0.03 -2.67
CA TYR A 34 6.32 -1.31 -3.17
C TYR A 34 7.36 -2.32 -2.72
N GLN A 35 8.64 -1.94 -2.66
CA GLN A 35 9.66 -2.84 -2.13
C GLN A 35 9.41 -3.11 -0.66
N ASN A 36 9.05 -2.08 0.08
CA ASN A 36 8.79 -2.24 1.51
C ASN A 36 7.53 -3.06 1.77
N ILE A 37 6.53 -2.97 0.90
CA ILE A 37 5.34 -3.81 1.01
C ILE A 37 5.72 -5.27 0.86
N LYS A 38 6.52 -5.60 -0.16
CA LYS A 38 6.94 -6.97 -0.36
C LYS A 38 7.65 -7.51 0.86
N GLU A 39 8.53 -6.70 1.44
CA GLU A 39 9.28 -7.12 2.59
C GLU A 39 8.38 -7.32 3.81
N ALA A 40 7.48 -6.35 4.04
CA ALA A 40 6.59 -6.43 5.19
C ALA A 40 5.66 -7.64 5.09
N VAL A 41 5.12 -7.90 3.90
CA VAL A 41 4.24 -9.04 3.70
C VAL A 41 5.01 -10.34 3.88
N SER A 42 6.23 -10.41 3.35
CA SER A 42 7.04 -11.61 3.50
C SER A 42 7.34 -11.91 4.96
N LEU A 43 7.61 -10.89 5.73
CA LEU A 43 7.88 -11.09 7.15
C LEU A 43 6.63 -11.48 7.92
N HIS A 44 5.51 -10.87 7.60
CA HIS A 44 4.26 -11.14 8.29
C HIS A 44 3.77 -12.57 8.05
N PHE A 45 3.99 -13.08 6.84
CA PHE A 45 3.57 -14.41 6.47
C PHE A 45 4.75 -15.34 6.23
N SER A 46 5.77 -15.24 7.08
CA SER A 46 7.02 -15.96 6.86
C SER A 46 6.85 -17.47 6.90
N GLU A 47 5.76 -17.97 7.47
CA GLU A 47 5.55 -19.40 7.53
C GLU A 47 4.55 -19.91 6.50
N ALA A 48 4.12 -19.04 5.60
CA ALA A 48 3.21 -19.49 4.56
C ALA A 48 3.97 -20.37 3.57
N ASN A 49 3.32 -21.44 3.13
CA ASN A 49 3.93 -22.38 2.19
C ASN A 49 3.33 -22.28 0.81
N GLU A 50 2.71 -21.18 0.49
CA GLU A 50 2.05 -20.99 -0.79
C GLU A 50 2.42 -19.65 -1.36
N PRO A 51 2.30 -19.47 -2.66
CA PRO A 51 2.60 -18.18 -3.26
C PRO A 51 1.66 -17.11 -2.71
N ILE A 52 2.18 -15.90 -2.56
CA ILE A 52 1.41 -14.79 -2.04
C ILE A 52 1.22 -13.78 -3.15
N THR A 53 -0.03 -13.43 -3.42
CA THR A 53 -0.35 -12.35 -4.34
C THR A 53 -0.73 -11.15 -3.51
N ILE A 54 -0.12 -10.02 -3.80
CA ILE A 54 -0.40 -8.78 -3.09
C ILE A 54 -1.24 -7.90 -4.00
N LEU A 55 -2.44 -7.56 -3.53
CA LEU A 55 -3.30 -6.64 -4.26
C LEU A 55 -3.19 -5.29 -3.59
N THR A 56 -2.73 -4.29 -4.35
CA THR A 56 -2.62 -2.94 -3.81
C THR A 56 -3.79 -2.12 -4.30
N LEU A 57 -4.42 -1.42 -3.37
CA LEU A 57 -5.55 -0.55 -3.66
C LEU A 57 -5.10 0.87 -3.40
N SER A 58 -5.11 1.70 -4.42
CA SER A 58 -4.65 3.08 -4.31
C SER A 58 -5.81 3.99 -3.98
N GLU A 59 -5.55 4.95 -3.12
CA GLU A 59 -6.52 5.96 -2.80
C GLU A 59 -6.07 7.26 -3.45
N MET A 60 -6.98 7.93 -4.12
CA MET A 60 -6.66 9.19 -4.78
C MET A 60 -7.69 10.21 -4.35
N ARG A 61 -7.21 11.37 -3.94
CA ARG A 61 -8.11 12.44 -3.55
C ARG A 61 -8.18 13.47 -4.66
N LEU A 62 -9.40 13.82 -5.02
CA LEU A 62 -9.61 14.80 -6.06
C LEU A 62 -10.00 16.10 -5.37
N GLU A 63 -9.00 16.88 -5.02
CA GLU A 63 -9.23 18.00 -4.17
C GLU A 63 -9.85 19.17 -4.80
N ASP A 64 -9.49 19.43 -6.03
CA ASP A 64 -10.03 20.56 -6.68
C ASP A 64 -11.07 20.17 -7.63
N ALA A 65 -11.95 19.43 -7.12
CA ALA A 65 -13.00 18.93 -7.96
C ALA A 65 -13.68 20.02 -8.69
N LYS A 66 -13.68 21.21 -8.12
CA LYS A 66 -14.37 22.24 -8.75
C LYS A 66 -13.57 22.84 -9.81
N ALA A 67 -12.52 22.57 -9.83
CA ALA A 67 -11.82 23.09 -10.69
C ALA A 67 -12.19 23.55 -11.86
N PRO A 68 -12.18 23.82 -12.37
CA PRO A 68 -12.35 24.27 -13.23
C PRO A 68 -12.76 24.39 -14.08
N ALA A 69 -12.93 24.22 -14.22
CA ALA A 69 -13.39 24.24 -14.94
C ALA A 69 -13.23 24.79 -15.76
N SER A 70 -12.98 24.85 -15.78
CA SER A 70 -12.88 25.34 -16.48
C SER A 70 -12.97 25.68 -16.83
#